data_9e293506c22ef40a2641a2ab0092fe38
#
_entry.id   9e293506c22ef40a2641a2ab0092fe38
#
_cell.length_a   1.000
_cell.length_b   1.000
_cell.length_c   1.000
_cell.angle_alpha   90.00
_cell.angle_beta   90.00
_cell.angle_gamma   90.00
#
_symmetry.space_group_name_H-M   'P 1'
#
loop_
_entity.id
_entity.type
_entity.pdbx_description
1 polymer ?
#
loop_
_entity_poly.entity_id
_entity_poly.type
_entity_poly.pdbx_seq_one_letter_code
_entity_poly.pdbx_strand_id
1 'polypeptide(L)'
;MLKIAIPRSRITDMVMRSTLLCAAAMLAASAGAYDQKPQSTQAAAKLREASAARPNIVVFLADDLGYLDTAPYGDPDARTPNLARLAASGLAFDQAFVASPACAPSRAALLTGLMPARNGAEANQKAPDADIRKLPAYLQSLGYEVVAFGKVSHYRQTGLYGFDHFEHDTYHDPEGIPSAVRWLKARTSKRPLAIFVGSNWPHVPWPRSNEGYRPEALSLPEKTIGTPMTREMRARYYAGVSRMDQELGDVLNTVDATLGRNTFVLFSSDHGAQWPFGKWNLYDTGTRVPMVVRWQGKVAAGTRTNAMVSWVDILPTLVDVAGGKPPHGLDGQSFARALKPGSTWRGRETIYATHNNDGNVNVYPMRSVRTPKWKYISNLHPEYVYTTHIDQYVRNIDDSGRYFPSWRRSTDPAAQQIVNSYYRRPAEELYDLEADPAERNNLAADSRYKTVLQSLRRKLKVWRTKQGDTRPVEGTPHFQEGPIDGKVD
;
A
#
# COMPACT_ATOMS: atom_id res chain seq x y z
N MET A 1 -58.01 -3.74 18.93
CA MET A 1 -59.07 -2.78 19.23
C MET A 1 -58.43 -1.53 19.80
N LEU A 2 -58.24 -0.51 19.12
CA LEU A 2 -58.87 0.84 19.23
C LEU A 2 -58.33 1.67 18.05
N LYS A 3 -59.24 2.00 17.13
CA LYS A 3 -59.11 3.05 16.09
C LYS A 3 -59.35 4.38 16.77
N ILE A 4 -58.56 5.43 16.49
CA ILE A 4 -59.05 6.78 16.56
C ILE A 4 -58.56 7.53 15.33
N ALA A 5 -59.51 8.22 14.73
CA ALA A 5 -59.54 8.77 13.41
C ALA A 5 -59.03 10.22 13.34
N ILE A 6 -58.74 10.64 12.11
CA ILE A 6 -58.44 11.96 11.61
C ILE A 6 -59.62 12.95 11.84
N PRO A 7 -59.38 14.28 11.86
CA PRO A 7 -60.16 15.09 10.92
C PRO A 7 -59.35 16.02 10.01
N ARG A 8 -59.82 16.03 8.75
CA ARG A 8 -59.59 17.06 7.76
C ARG A 8 -60.49 18.27 8.06
N SER A 9 -60.06 19.49 7.78
CA SER A 9 -60.88 20.59 7.29
C SER A 9 -59.95 21.63 6.68
N ARG A 10 -60.04 21.86 5.43
CA ARG A 10 -60.86 22.82 4.63
C ARG A 10 -60.20 24.21 4.69
N ILE A 11 -59.85 24.74 3.60
CA ILE A 11 -60.47 25.17 2.34
C ILE A 11 -60.26 26.67 2.17
N THR A 12 -59.77 27.00 1.04
CA THR A 12 -60.22 27.89 -0.04
C THR A 12 -60.07 29.40 0.11
N ASP A 13 -59.54 29.87 -1.00
CA ASP A 13 -59.90 31.11 -1.71
C ASP A 13 -59.52 32.48 -1.12
N MET A 14 -58.56 33.08 -1.80
CA MET A 14 -58.85 34.43 -2.30
C MET A 14 -58.08 34.70 -3.58
N VAL A 15 -58.86 34.66 -4.66
CA VAL A 15 -58.51 35.08 -6.01
C VAL A 15 -58.95 36.54 -6.16
N MET A 16 -58.22 37.27 -6.95
CA MET A 16 -58.58 38.43 -7.75
C MET A 16 -58.30 39.84 -7.21
N ARG A 17 -57.69 40.49 -8.14
CA ARG A 17 -57.78 41.87 -8.60
C ARG A 17 -56.75 42.89 -8.11
N SER A 18 -55.90 43.25 -9.07
CA SER A 18 -56.05 44.61 -9.68
C SER A 18 -55.19 44.69 -10.93
N THR A 19 -55.86 44.88 -12.00
CA THR A 19 -55.42 45.28 -13.33
C THR A 19 -55.12 46.77 -13.45
N LEU A 20 -54.23 47.07 -14.39
CA LEU A 20 -54.05 48.32 -15.17
C LEU A 20 -53.44 49.53 -14.48
N LEU A 21 -52.30 49.97 -14.96
CA LEU A 21 -52.24 51.20 -15.75
C LEU A 21 -50.99 51.31 -16.60
N CYS A 22 -51.24 51.55 -17.90
CA CYS A 22 -50.34 51.88 -18.96
C CYS A 22 -49.53 53.16 -18.70
N ALA A 23 -48.35 53.24 -19.24
CA ALA A 23 -47.98 54.33 -20.13
C ALA A 23 -46.66 54.07 -20.86
N ALA A 24 -46.74 54.20 -22.14
CA ALA A 24 -45.62 54.12 -23.07
C ALA A 24 -44.64 55.30 -22.89
N ALA A 25 -43.34 54.99 -22.94
CA ALA A 25 -42.35 55.95 -23.37
C ALA A 25 -41.36 55.20 -24.26
N MET A 26 -41.55 55.32 -25.56
CA MET A 26 -40.52 55.06 -26.56
C MET A 26 -39.48 56.19 -26.45
N LEU A 27 -38.24 55.83 -26.26
CA LEU A 27 -37.11 56.62 -26.72
C LEU A 27 -35.94 55.68 -27.05
N ALA A 28 -35.49 55.83 -28.26
CA ALA A 28 -34.42 55.11 -28.89
C ALA A 28 -33.13 55.17 -28.04
N ALA A 29 -32.56 54.02 -27.79
CA ALA A 29 -31.17 53.93 -27.38
C ALA A 29 -30.49 52.87 -28.26
N SER A 30 -29.52 53.32 -28.99
CA SER A 30 -28.57 52.69 -29.86
C SER A 30 -28.17 51.25 -29.45
N ALA A 31 -28.20 50.36 -30.44
CA ALA A 31 -27.62 49.04 -30.38
C ALA A 31 -26.08 49.11 -30.12
N GLY A 32 -25.70 48.91 -28.87
CA GLY A 32 -24.38 48.47 -28.51
C GLY A 32 -24.43 46.98 -28.38
N ALA A 33 -24.02 46.25 -29.41
CA ALA A 33 -23.76 44.83 -29.35
C ALA A 33 -22.62 44.60 -28.35
N TYR A 34 -22.95 44.30 -27.10
CA TYR A 34 -21.98 43.73 -26.16
C TYR A 34 -21.74 42.28 -26.58
N ASP A 35 -20.63 42.12 -27.28
CA ASP A 35 -20.05 40.81 -27.65
C ASP A 35 -19.59 40.10 -26.37
N GLN A 36 -20.51 39.39 -25.68
CA GLN A 36 -20.19 38.54 -24.54
C GLN A 36 -19.87 37.13 -24.99
N LYS A 37 -18.86 37.00 -25.85
CA LYS A 37 -18.19 35.71 -26.09
C LYS A 37 -16.70 35.95 -26.29
N PRO A 38 -15.89 35.84 -25.22
CA PRO A 38 -14.82 34.84 -25.25
C PRO A 38 -14.36 34.30 -23.89
N GLN A 39 -14.88 34.74 -22.74
CA GLN A 39 -14.32 34.31 -21.44
C GLN A 39 -14.56 32.82 -21.13
N SER A 40 -15.72 32.25 -21.52
CA SER A 40 -16.02 30.84 -21.27
C SER A 40 -15.22 29.88 -22.20
N THR A 41 -14.99 30.29 -23.43
CA THR A 41 -14.22 29.51 -24.42
C THR A 41 -12.73 29.54 -24.10
N GLN A 42 -12.19 30.67 -23.65
CA GLN A 42 -10.78 30.79 -23.25
C GLN A 42 -10.49 30.06 -21.93
N ALA A 43 -11.39 30.09 -20.97
CA ALA A 43 -11.29 29.32 -19.75
C ALA A 43 -11.39 27.80 -20.02
N ALA A 44 -12.31 27.40 -20.90
CA ALA A 44 -12.44 26.01 -21.33
C ALA A 44 -11.22 25.52 -22.16
N ALA A 45 -10.66 26.39 -23.01
CA ALA A 45 -9.42 26.09 -23.74
C ALA A 45 -8.22 25.96 -22.80
N LYS A 46 -8.03 26.89 -21.85
CA LYS A 46 -6.98 26.81 -20.81
C LYS A 46 -7.12 25.58 -19.93
N LEU A 47 -8.35 25.19 -19.58
CA LEU A 47 -8.63 23.95 -18.84
C LEU A 47 -8.30 22.72 -19.69
N ARG A 48 -8.57 22.74 -20.99
CA ARG A 48 -8.19 21.65 -21.93
C ARG A 48 -6.69 21.57 -22.14
N GLU A 49 -5.98 22.69 -22.32
CA GLU A 49 -4.52 22.73 -22.41
C GLU A 49 -3.85 22.29 -21.08
N ALA A 50 -4.34 22.76 -19.94
CA ALA A 50 -3.88 22.31 -18.64
C ALA A 50 -4.15 20.82 -18.39
N SER A 51 -5.26 20.30 -18.89
CA SER A 51 -5.59 18.87 -18.83
C SER A 51 -4.70 18.04 -19.76
N ALA A 52 -4.40 18.52 -20.97
CA ALA A 52 -3.48 17.87 -21.91
C ALA A 52 -2.01 17.88 -21.44
N ALA A 53 -1.63 18.82 -20.57
CA ALA A 53 -0.30 18.90 -19.97
C ALA A 53 -0.09 18.00 -18.76
N ARG A 54 -1.19 17.47 -18.15
CA ARG A 54 -1.10 16.58 -16.98
C ARG A 54 -0.66 15.18 -17.38
N PRO A 55 0.27 14.54 -16.63
CA PRO A 55 0.65 13.16 -16.91
C PRO A 55 -0.51 12.19 -16.67
N ASN A 56 -0.54 11.08 -17.40
CA ASN A 56 -1.25 9.92 -16.91
C ASN A 56 -0.48 9.32 -15.72
N ILE A 57 -1.20 8.68 -14.82
CA ILE A 57 -0.65 8.05 -13.61
C ILE A 57 -1.02 6.57 -13.65
N VAL A 58 -0.02 5.71 -13.51
CA VAL A 58 -0.18 4.27 -13.41
C VAL A 58 0.47 3.81 -12.11
N VAL A 59 -0.27 3.14 -11.26
CA VAL A 59 0.24 2.55 -10.02
C VAL A 59 0.03 1.05 -10.09
N PHE A 60 1.11 0.28 -10.12
CA PHE A 60 1.08 -1.17 -10.06
C PHE A 60 1.51 -1.65 -8.68
N LEU A 61 0.67 -2.45 -8.05
CA LEU A 61 0.88 -2.97 -6.70
C LEU A 61 1.00 -4.50 -6.74
N ALA A 62 2.14 -5.02 -6.32
CA ALA A 62 2.31 -6.42 -5.99
C ALA A 62 1.70 -6.74 -4.62
N ASP A 63 1.45 -8.01 -4.34
CA ASP A 63 0.86 -8.51 -3.10
C ASP A 63 1.82 -9.52 -2.45
N ASP A 64 2.33 -9.22 -1.25
CA ASP A 64 3.29 -10.09 -0.51
C ASP A 64 4.67 -10.24 -1.20
N LEU A 65 5.17 -9.20 -1.91
CA LEU A 65 6.49 -9.28 -2.56
C LEU A 65 7.59 -8.71 -1.66
N GLY A 66 8.52 -9.57 -1.27
CA GLY A 66 9.70 -9.17 -0.49
C GLY A 66 10.63 -8.22 -1.26
N TYR A 67 11.21 -7.26 -0.54
CA TYR A 67 12.17 -6.30 -1.11
C TYR A 67 13.35 -7.00 -1.80
N LEU A 68 13.94 -8.01 -1.13
CA LEU A 68 15.09 -8.75 -1.64
C LEU A 68 14.71 -9.89 -2.60
N ASP A 69 13.43 -10.08 -2.93
CA ASP A 69 12.97 -11.19 -3.77
C ASP A 69 12.79 -10.75 -5.25
N THR A 70 13.58 -9.77 -5.68
CA THR A 70 13.52 -9.23 -7.05
C THR A 70 14.91 -8.93 -7.61
N ALA A 71 15.13 -9.15 -8.89
CA ALA A 71 16.42 -8.94 -9.55
C ALA A 71 16.96 -7.50 -9.43
N PRO A 72 16.15 -6.41 -9.57
CA PRO A 72 16.65 -5.05 -9.40
C PRO A 72 17.19 -4.74 -8.00
N TYR A 73 16.80 -5.51 -7.00
CA TYR A 73 17.24 -5.35 -5.62
C TYR A 73 18.23 -6.42 -5.15
N GLY A 74 18.80 -7.16 -6.11
CA GLY A 74 19.98 -8.00 -5.88
C GLY A 74 19.72 -9.49 -5.72
N ASP A 75 18.47 -9.95 -5.93
CA ASP A 75 18.18 -11.38 -5.90
C ASP A 75 18.67 -12.06 -7.21
N PRO A 76 19.63 -13.01 -7.13
CA PRO A 76 20.13 -13.69 -8.31
C PRO A 76 19.17 -14.75 -8.86
N ASP A 77 18.24 -15.22 -8.04
CA ASP A 77 17.33 -16.32 -8.37
C ASP A 77 16.00 -15.83 -8.94
N ALA A 78 15.59 -14.59 -8.61
CA ALA A 78 14.30 -14.03 -9.00
C ALA A 78 14.24 -13.71 -10.51
N ARG A 79 13.28 -14.31 -11.20
CA ARG A 79 13.03 -14.05 -12.63
C ARG A 79 12.05 -12.90 -12.79
N THR A 80 12.58 -11.64 -12.69
CA THR A 80 11.79 -10.41 -12.79
C THR A 80 12.31 -9.47 -13.89
N PRO A 81 12.34 -9.90 -15.19
CA PRO A 81 12.88 -9.12 -16.28
C PRO A 81 12.09 -7.86 -16.58
N ASN A 82 10.75 -7.84 -16.38
CA ASN A 82 9.92 -6.66 -16.63
C ASN A 82 10.14 -5.59 -15.56
N LEU A 83 10.29 -5.99 -14.29
CA LEU A 83 10.65 -5.08 -13.20
C LEU A 83 12.08 -4.54 -13.39
N ALA A 84 13.02 -5.37 -13.85
CA ALA A 84 14.38 -4.93 -14.20
C ALA A 84 14.36 -3.90 -15.34
N ARG A 85 13.53 -4.13 -16.39
CA ARG A 85 13.32 -3.15 -17.48
C ARG A 85 12.71 -1.84 -16.97
N LEU A 86 11.74 -1.90 -16.05
CA LEU A 86 11.16 -0.71 -15.42
C LEU A 86 12.22 0.05 -14.62
N ALA A 87 13.02 -0.63 -13.81
CA ALA A 87 14.11 -0.03 -13.03
C ALA A 87 15.19 0.60 -13.93
N ALA A 88 15.57 -0.07 -15.01
CA ALA A 88 16.53 0.44 -15.98
C ALA A 88 16.03 1.71 -16.71
N SER A 89 14.72 1.92 -16.79
CA SER A 89 14.10 3.11 -17.42
C SER A 89 13.60 4.15 -16.43
N GLY A 90 13.84 3.96 -15.11
CA GLY A 90 13.31 4.80 -14.04
C GLY A 90 14.29 5.03 -12.88
N LEU A 91 13.74 5.41 -11.75
CA LEU A 91 14.41 5.61 -10.46
C LEU A 91 13.98 4.52 -9.48
N ALA A 92 14.92 3.73 -8.97
CA ALA A 92 14.67 2.76 -7.90
C ALA A 92 14.93 3.38 -6.53
N PHE A 93 14.01 3.16 -5.59
CA PHE A 93 14.16 3.58 -4.19
C PHE A 93 14.70 2.41 -3.36
N ASP A 94 15.87 2.59 -2.76
CA ASP A 94 16.48 1.58 -1.89
C ASP A 94 15.86 1.56 -0.48
N GLN A 95 15.14 2.62 -0.10
CA GLN A 95 14.63 2.84 1.24
C GLN A 95 13.12 3.21 1.21
N ALA A 96 12.30 2.33 0.61
CA ALA A 96 10.84 2.49 0.62
C ALA A 96 10.21 1.55 1.66
N PHE A 97 9.28 2.08 2.47
CA PHE A 97 8.68 1.36 3.59
C PHE A 97 7.16 1.50 3.60
N VAL A 98 6.49 0.48 4.12
CA VAL A 98 5.04 0.51 4.35
C VAL A 98 4.70 0.98 5.75
N ALA A 99 3.48 1.45 5.95
CA ALA A 99 2.97 1.88 7.26
C ALA A 99 2.62 0.70 8.17
N SER A 100 2.31 -0.45 7.56
CA SER A 100 1.99 -1.70 8.26
C SER A 100 2.30 -2.90 7.37
N PRO A 101 2.83 -4.01 7.91
CA PRO A 101 3.15 -5.22 7.15
C PRO A 101 1.94 -6.15 7.02
N ALA A 102 0.76 -5.61 6.71
CA ALA A 102 -0.47 -6.35 6.45
C ALA A 102 -1.30 -5.62 5.38
N CYS A 103 -2.02 -6.38 4.54
CA CYS A 103 -2.64 -5.87 3.32
C CYS A 103 -3.59 -4.69 3.55
N ALA A 104 -4.62 -4.85 4.42
CA ALA A 104 -5.63 -3.81 4.61
C ALA A 104 -5.03 -2.50 5.17
N PRO A 105 -4.28 -2.50 6.29
CA PRO A 105 -3.72 -1.26 6.84
C PRO A 105 -2.66 -0.62 5.94
N SER A 106 -1.87 -1.40 5.21
CA SER A 106 -0.88 -0.86 4.27
C SER A 106 -1.56 -0.14 3.11
N ARG A 107 -2.51 -0.81 2.45
CA ARG A 107 -3.24 -0.26 1.29
C ARG A 107 -4.12 0.93 1.70
N ALA A 108 -4.74 0.88 2.88
CA ALA A 108 -5.46 2.02 3.45
C ALA A 108 -4.53 3.22 3.68
N ALA A 109 -3.32 2.99 4.17
CA ALA A 109 -2.33 4.06 4.38
C ALA A 109 -1.91 4.74 3.07
N LEU A 110 -1.69 3.96 1.98
CA LEU A 110 -1.45 4.51 0.64
C LEU A 110 -2.63 5.37 0.17
N LEU A 111 -3.85 4.82 0.27
CA LEU A 111 -5.05 5.44 -0.30
C LEU A 111 -5.63 6.59 0.54
N THR A 112 -5.15 6.80 1.77
CA THR A 112 -5.56 7.90 2.64
C THR A 112 -4.46 8.91 2.94
N GLY A 113 -3.17 8.52 2.78
CA GLY A 113 -2.02 9.32 3.20
C GLY A 113 -1.89 9.45 4.73
N LEU A 114 -2.59 8.60 5.48
CA LEU A 114 -2.65 8.58 6.94
C LEU A 114 -2.15 7.25 7.49
N MET A 115 -1.51 7.28 8.65
CA MET A 115 -1.12 6.08 9.38
C MET A 115 -2.35 5.32 9.90
N PRO A 116 -2.23 4.00 10.13
CA PRO A 116 -3.37 3.15 10.50
C PRO A 116 -4.19 3.66 11.69
N ALA A 117 -3.55 4.17 12.76
CA ALA A 117 -4.26 4.71 13.92
C ALA A 117 -5.11 5.95 13.59
N ARG A 118 -4.77 6.70 12.53
CA ARG A 118 -5.51 7.89 12.11
C ARG A 118 -6.54 7.61 11.03
N ASN A 119 -6.35 6.55 10.26
CA ASN A 119 -7.31 6.20 9.21
C ASN A 119 -8.33 5.14 9.66
N GLY A 120 -8.17 4.53 10.85
CA GLY A 120 -9.06 3.52 11.39
C GLY A 120 -8.79 2.07 10.94
N ALA A 121 -8.00 1.87 9.88
CA ALA A 121 -7.64 0.54 9.37
C ALA A 121 -6.40 -0.02 10.09
N GLU A 122 -6.51 -0.29 11.39
CA GLU A 122 -5.37 -0.72 12.20
C GLU A 122 -5.09 -2.23 12.18
N ALA A 123 -6.04 -3.02 11.69
CA ALA A 123 -5.96 -4.47 11.62
C ALA A 123 -6.22 -4.96 10.19
N ASN A 124 -5.77 -6.15 9.86
CA ASN A 124 -6.15 -6.76 8.58
C ASN A 124 -7.67 -6.96 8.54
N GLN A 125 -8.29 -6.89 7.36
CA GLN A 125 -9.73 -6.88 7.12
C GLN A 125 -10.45 -5.54 7.46
N LYS A 126 -9.82 -4.56 8.12
CA LYS A 126 -10.44 -3.27 8.41
C LYS A 126 -10.32 -2.29 7.25
N ALA A 127 -11.42 -1.61 6.97
CA ALA A 127 -11.46 -0.46 6.05
C ALA A 127 -11.16 0.84 6.81
N PRO A 128 -10.67 1.88 6.12
CA PRO A 128 -10.53 3.20 6.72
C PRO A 128 -11.89 3.83 7.04
N ASP A 129 -11.92 4.72 8.01
CA ASP A 129 -13.13 5.44 8.43
C ASP A 129 -13.77 6.17 7.23
N ALA A 130 -15.11 6.21 7.21
CA ALA A 130 -15.88 6.62 6.04
C ALA A 130 -15.71 8.12 5.70
N ASP A 131 -15.56 8.97 6.72
CA ASP A 131 -15.42 10.43 6.63
C ASP A 131 -14.04 10.89 6.12
N ILE A 132 -13.05 10.00 6.08
CA ILE A 132 -11.72 10.32 5.56
C ILE A 132 -11.79 10.48 4.04
N ARG A 133 -11.29 11.62 3.54
CA ARG A 133 -11.13 11.83 2.11
C ARG A 133 -10.00 10.95 1.55
N LYS A 134 -10.30 10.19 0.52
CA LYS A 134 -9.41 9.17 -0.06
C LYS A 134 -8.77 9.65 -1.35
N LEU A 135 -7.67 9.04 -1.75
CA LEU A 135 -6.85 9.40 -2.91
C LEU A 135 -7.64 9.62 -4.21
N PRO A 136 -8.63 8.77 -4.61
CA PRO A 136 -9.39 9.03 -5.82
C PRO A 136 -10.05 10.41 -5.82
N ALA A 137 -10.68 10.83 -4.72
CA ALA A 137 -11.36 12.12 -4.64
C ALA A 137 -10.41 13.33 -4.80
N TYR A 138 -9.13 13.20 -4.41
CA TYR A 138 -8.14 14.26 -4.66
C TYR A 138 -7.79 14.36 -6.16
N LEU A 139 -7.56 13.23 -6.83
CA LEU A 139 -7.22 13.20 -8.25
C LEU A 139 -8.43 13.60 -9.13
N GLN A 140 -9.63 13.14 -8.78
CA GLN A 140 -10.88 13.54 -9.45
C GLN A 140 -11.09 15.06 -9.38
N SER A 141 -10.80 15.70 -8.24
CA SER A 141 -10.88 17.18 -8.11
C SER A 141 -9.88 17.92 -9.00
N LEU A 142 -8.85 17.22 -9.49
CA LEU A 142 -7.91 17.72 -10.49
C LEU A 142 -8.31 17.35 -11.92
N GLY A 143 -9.49 16.74 -12.13
CA GLY A 143 -10.04 16.39 -13.45
C GLY A 143 -9.62 15.01 -13.98
N TYR A 144 -8.94 14.18 -13.17
CA TYR A 144 -8.59 12.82 -13.56
C TYR A 144 -9.82 11.90 -13.63
N GLU A 145 -9.76 10.95 -14.53
CA GLU A 145 -10.51 9.71 -14.46
C GLU A 145 -9.70 8.73 -13.62
N VAL A 146 -10.27 8.20 -12.53
CA VAL A 146 -9.56 7.41 -11.54
C VAL A 146 -10.16 6.02 -11.43
N VAL A 147 -9.41 5.00 -11.86
CA VAL A 147 -9.93 3.63 -11.98
C VAL A 147 -9.03 2.61 -11.28
N ALA A 148 -9.60 1.46 -10.91
CA ALA A 148 -8.89 0.39 -10.21
C ALA A 148 -9.23 -0.99 -10.77
N PHE A 149 -8.23 -1.85 -10.86
CA PHE A 149 -8.37 -3.24 -11.32
C PHE A 149 -7.57 -4.18 -10.43
N GLY A 150 -8.16 -5.34 -10.11
CA GLY A 150 -7.53 -6.32 -9.22
C GLY A 150 -7.40 -5.84 -7.78
N LYS A 151 -6.43 -6.35 -7.04
CA LYS A 151 -6.25 -6.10 -5.61
C LYS A 151 -5.60 -4.75 -5.31
N VAL A 152 -6.30 -3.65 -5.53
CA VAL A 152 -5.83 -2.28 -5.22
C VAL A 152 -6.06 -1.95 -3.74
N SER A 153 -7.21 -2.28 -3.19
CA SER A 153 -7.51 -2.28 -1.75
C SER A 153 -7.49 -3.71 -1.19
N HIS A 154 -7.90 -3.89 0.05
CA HIS A 154 -8.07 -5.23 0.61
C HIS A 154 -9.45 -5.75 0.19
N TYR A 155 -9.50 -6.82 -0.62
CA TYR A 155 -10.67 -7.48 -1.20
C TYR A 155 -11.98 -6.68 -1.09
N ARG A 156 -12.87 -6.71 -2.02
CA ARG A 156 -14.20 -6.08 -2.00
C ARG A 156 -14.35 -4.71 -1.30
N GLN A 157 -13.23 -4.13 -0.84
CA GLN A 157 -13.23 -2.79 -0.20
C GLN A 157 -13.02 -1.66 -1.22
N THR A 158 -12.68 -1.97 -2.48
CA THR A 158 -12.33 -0.95 -3.50
C THR A 158 -13.46 0.04 -3.71
N GLY A 159 -14.71 -0.41 -3.67
CA GLY A 159 -15.88 0.46 -3.74
C GLY A 159 -15.97 1.52 -2.63
N LEU A 160 -15.33 1.31 -1.47
CA LEU A 160 -15.30 2.27 -0.35
C LEU A 160 -14.36 3.45 -0.60
N TYR A 161 -13.50 3.38 -1.61
CA TYR A 161 -12.49 4.40 -1.88
C TYR A 161 -12.92 5.46 -2.89
N GLY A 162 -14.03 5.24 -3.63
CA GLY A 162 -14.60 6.24 -4.53
C GLY A 162 -13.90 6.35 -5.89
N PHE A 163 -13.41 5.23 -6.45
CA PHE A 163 -12.96 5.15 -7.83
C PHE A 163 -14.12 5.40 -8.82
N ASP A 164 -13.86 6.03 -9.97
CA ASP A 164 -14.85 6.22 -11.04
C ASP A 164 -15.30 4.88 -11.62
N HIS A 165 -14.38 3.90 -11.65
CA HIS A 165 -14.63 2.54 -12.10
C HIS A 165 -13.66 1.57 -11.42
N PHE A 166 -14.12 0.35 -11.09
CA PHE A 166 -13.27 -0.73 -10.59
C PHE A 166 -13.82 -2.10 -10.98
N GLU A 167 -12.92 -3.06 -11.16
CA GLU A 167 -13.26 -4.45 -11.50
C GLU A 167 -12.32 -5.43 -10.79
N HIS A 168 -12.81 -6.66 -10.58
CA HIS A 168 -12.00 -7.82 -10.16
C HIS A 168 -11.22 -7.60 -8.86
N ASP A 169 -11.82 -6.96 -7.85
CA ASP A 169 -11.20 -6.67 -6.56
C ASP A 169 -11.32 -7.82 -5.54
N THR A 170 -11.54 -9.04 -6.03
CA THR A 170 -11.69 -10.23 -5.20
C THR A 170 -10.39 -11.02 -5.04
N TYR A 171 -10.41 -11.99 -4.14
CA TYR A 171 -9.24 -12.83 -3.85
C TYR A 171 -8.85 -13.71 -5.04
N HIS A 172 -7.60 -13.57 -5.50
CA HIS A 172 -7.04 -14.33 -6.61
C HIS A 172 -7.92 -14.41 -7.87
N ASP A 173 -8.62 -13.30 -8.20
CA ASP A 173 -9.37 -13.22 -9.43
C ASP A 173 -8.41 -13.16 -10.63
N PRO A 174 -8.40 -14.19 -11.51
CA PRO A 174 -7.47 -14.26 -12.62
C PRO A 174 -7.73 -13.19 -13.69
N GLU A 175 -8.91 -12.55 -13.68
CA GLU A 175 -9.28 -11.50 -14.63
C GLU A 175 -8.82 -10.10 -14.20
N GLY A 176 -8.27 -9.94 -12.99
CA GLY A 176 -7.87 -8.63 -12.48
C GLY A 176 -6.93 -7.87 -13.43
N ILE A 177 -5.83 -8.47 -13.83
CA ILE A 177 -4.86 -7.84 -14.74
C ILE A 177 -5.33 -7.86 -16.21
N PRO A 178 -5.88 -8.97 -16.76
CA PRO A 178 -6.43 -8.98 -18.11
C PRO A 178 -7.52 -7.92 -18.34
N SER A 179 -8.39 -7.67 -17.35
CA SER A 179 -9.44 -6.63 -17.46
C SER A 179 -8.85 -5.23 -17.56
N ALA A 180 -7.81 -4.90 -16.77
CA ALA A 180 -7.09 -3.63 -16.87
C ALA A 180 -6.50 -3.42 -18.28
N VAL A 181 -5.89 -4.46 -18.84
CA VAL A 181 -5.31 -4.45 -20.19
C VAL A 181 -6.40 -4.23 -21.26
N ARG A 182 -7.52 -4.95 -21.17
CA ARG A 182 -8.66 -4.77 -22.10
C ARG A 182 -9.25 -3.36 -21.99
N TRP A 183 -9.46 -2.89 -20.77
CA TRP A 183 -10.02 -1.56 -20.50
C TRP A 183 -9.13 -0.44 -21.06
N LEU A 184 -7.80 -0.51 -20.82
CA LEU A 184 -6.85 0.44 -21.38
C LEU A 184 -6.89 0.51 -22.91
N LYS A 185 -6.98 -0.65 -23.59
CA LYS A 185 -7.06 -0.73 -25.06
C LYS A 185 -8.37 -0.19 -25.61
N ALA A 186 -9.47 -0.36 -24.87
CA ALA A 186 -10.81 0.09 -25.29
C ALA A 186 -11.09 1.56 -24.90
N ARG A 187 -10.27 2.19 -24.06
CA ARG A 187 -10.50 3.52 -23.52
C ARG A 187 -10.52 4.60 -24.62
N THR A 188 -11.56 5.40 -24.65
CA THR A 188 -11.73 6.53 -25.60
C THR A 188 -11.68 7.90 -24.92
N SER A 189 -11.80 7.94 -23.60
CA SER A 189 -11.79 9.18 -22.80
C SER A 189 -10.49 9.96 -23.01
N LYS A 190 -10.60 11.29 -23.08
CA LYS A 190 -9.47 12.23 -23.22
C LYS A 190 -9.09 12.89 -21.88
N ARG A 191 -9.77 12.56 -20.80
CA ARG A 191 -9.38 13.01 -19.45
C ARG A 191 -8.01 12.44 -19.08
N PRO A 192 -7.17 13.13 -18.31
CA PRO A 192 -5.99 12.52 -17.74
C PRO A 192 -6.42 11.31 -16.88
N LEU A 193 -5.67 10.23 -17.00
CA LEU A 193 -6.00 8.96 -16.35
C LEU A 193 -5.14 8.73 -15.12
N ALA A 194 -5.75 8.27 -14.02
CA ALA A 194 -5.05 7.62 -12.93
C ALA A 194 -5.59 6.18 -12.79
N ILE A 195 -4.79 5.20 -13.19
CA ILE A 195 -5.14 3.79 -13.10
C ILE A 195 -4.30 3.10 -12.04
N PHE A 196 -4.99 2.38 -11.16
CA PHE A 196 -4.41 1.54 -10.13
C PHE A 196 -4.63 0.08 -10.51
N VAL A 197 -3.57 -0.70 -10.51
CA VAL A 197 -3.61 -2.12 -10.92
C VAL A 197 -2.96 -2.92 -9.80
N GLY A 198 -3.71 -3.83 -9.20
CA GLY A 198 -3.25 -4.69 -8.11
C GLY A 198 -3.15 -6.14 -8.56
N SER A 199 -1.91 -6.68 -8.62
CA SER A 199 -1.70 -8.11 -8.76
C SER A 199 -2.09 -8.84 -7.48
N ASN A 200 -2.49 -10.11 -7.59
CA ASN A 200 -2.61 -11.01 -6.44
C ASN A 200 -1.32 -11.84 -6.22
N TRP A 201 -0.31 -11.68 -7.05
CA TRP A 201 0.96 -12.38 -6.92
C TRP A 201 2.02 -11.49 -6.23
N PRO A 202 2.93 -12.14 -5.48
CA PRO A 202 3.05 -13.55 -5.09
C PRO A 202 2.29 -13.95 -3.81
N HIS A 203 1.15 -13.34 -3.48
CA HIS A 203 0.30 -13.77 -2.35
C HIS A 203 -0.08 -15.25 -2.49
N VAL A 204 -0.25 -15.92 -1.36
CA VAL A 204 -0.70 -17.31 -1.27
C VAL A 204 -2.16 -17.46 -1.75
N PRO A 205 -2.58 -18.62 -2.27
CA PRO A 205 -1.82 -19.85 -2.46
C PRO A 205 -0.83 -19.75 -3.61
N TRP A 206 0.40 -20.18 -3.38
CA TRP A 206 1.41 -20.17 -4.43
C TRP A 206 1.12 -21.21 -5.53
N PRO A 207 1.69 -21.05 -6.74
CA PRO A 207 1.55 -22.03 -7.81
C PRO A 207 1.86 -23.45 -7.33
N ARG A 208 1.09 -24.43 -7.82
CA ARG A 208 1.31 -25.85 -7.42
C ARG A 208 2.62 -26.40 -7.94
N SER A 209 3.10 -25.89 -9.07
CA SER A 209 4.41 -26.21 -9.61
C SER A 209 5.43 -25.12 -9.31
N ASN A 210 6.70 -25.46 -9.28
CA ASN A 210 7.82 -24.53 -9.11
C ASN A 210 8.22 -23.81 -10.42
N GLU A 211 7.54 -24.07 -11.54
CA GLU A 211 7.74 -23.43 -12.84
C GLU A 211 9.21 -23.38 -13.30
N GLY A 212 9.94 -24.47 -13.05
CA GLY A 212 11.33 -24.63 -13.44
C GLY A 212 12.35 -23.94 -12.52
N TYR A 213 11.93 -23.48 -11.34
CA TYR A 213 12.88 -23.19 -10.27
C TYR A 213 13.37 -24.48 -9.64
N ARG A 214 14.66 -24.58 -9.37
CA ARG A 214 15.27 -25.75 -8.72
C ARG A 214 15.38 -25.49 -7.22
N PRO A 215 14.58 -26.17 -6.37
CA PRO A 215 14.51 -25.88 -4.93
C PRO A 215 15.86 -25.92 -4.23
N GLU A 216 16.72 -26.88 -4.60
CA GLU A 216 18.04 -27.08 -4.01
C GLU A 216 19.06 -25.98 -4.35
N ALA A 217 18.87 -25.27 -5.46
CA ALA A 217 19.76 -24.22 -5.92
C ALA A 217 19.40 -22.83 -5.37
N LEU A 218 18.17 -22.66 -4.82
CA LEU A 218 17.71 -21.36 -4.38
C LEU A 218 18.43 -20.88 -3.12
N SER A 219 18.75 -19.60 -3.11
CA SER A 219 19.12 -18.87 -1.91
C SER A 219 17.95 -18.78 -0.94
N LEU A 220 18.20 -18.90 0.35
CA LEU A 220 17.19 -18.76 1.38
C LEU A 220 17.38 -17.45 2.13
N PRO A 221 16.28 -16.77 2.51
CA PRO A 221 16.37 -15.58 3.35
C PRO A 221 17.08 -15.90 4.69
N GLU A 222 17.66 -14.88 5.27
CA GLU A 222 18.16 -14.93 6.65
C GLU A 222 17.06 -15.41 7.62
N LYS A 223 17.46 -16.05 8.72
CA LYS A 223 16.53 -16.64 9.71
C LYS A 223 15.63 -17.74 9.12
N THR A 224 16.06 -18.40 8.04
CA THR A 224 15.31 -19.49 7.39
C THR A 224 15.99 -20.83 7.61
N ILE A 225 15.23 -21.87 7.99
CA ILE A 225 15.73 -23.23 8.15
C ILE A 225 15.55 -23.97 6.82
N GLY A 226 16.66 -24.37 6.23
CA GLY A 226 16.72 -24.92 4.86
C GLY A 226 16.30 -26.39 4.74
N THR A 227 15.09 -26.76 5.17
CA THR A 227 14.56 -28.11 4.93
C THR A 227 14.16 -28.31 3.47
N PRO A 228 14.05 -29.56 2.97
CA PRO A 228 13.57 -29.82 1.61
C PRO A 228 12.22 -29.18 1.32
N MET A 229 11.31 -29.21 2.30
CA MET A 229 9.97 -28.57 2.17
C MET A 229 10.08 -27.03 2.11
N THR A 230 10.97 -26.44 2.89
CA THR A 230 11.23 -24.99 2.85
C THR A 230 11.69 -24.57 1.44
N ARG A 231 12.61 -25.30 0.86
CA ARG A 231 13.15 -25.02 -0.48
C ARG A 231 12.10 -25.19 -1.57
N GLU A 232 11.28 -26.24 -1.47
CA GLU A 232 10.14 -26.44 -2.40
C GLU A 232 9.13 -25.29 -2.31
N MET A 233 8.76 -24.87 -1.11
CA MET A 233 7.80 -23.77 -0.95
C MET A 233 8.44 -22.42 -1.39
N ARG A 234 9.75 -22.23 -1.22
CA ARG A 234 10.45 -21.07 -1.76
C ARG A 234 10.42 -21.04 -3.28
N ALA A 235 10.62 -22.19 -3.94
CA ALA A 235 10.53 -22.30 -5.40
C ALA A 235 9.12 -21.95 -5.92
N ARG A 236 8.08 -22.37 -5.23
CA ARG A 236 6.68 -22.00 -5.57
C ARG A 236 6.40 -20.51 -5.35
N TYR A 237 6.93 -19.93 -4.28
CA TYR A 237 6.86 -18.49 -4.07
C TYR A 237 7.52 -17.73 -5.24
N TYR A 238 8.70 -18.14 -5.69
CA TYR A 238 9.35 -17.54 -6.86
C TYR A 238 8.59 -17.77 -8.17
N ALA A 239 7.89 -18.87 -8.32
CA ALA A 239 6.95 -19.03 -9.43
C ALA A 239 5.85 -17.96 -9.38
N GLY A 240 5.32 -17.66 -8.19
CA GLY A 240 4.40 -16.54 -7.98
C GLY A 240 5.03 -15.18 -8.31
N VAL A 241 6.28 -14.95 -7.92
CA VAL A 241 7.03 -13.72 -8.27
C VAL A 241 7.17 -13.56 -9.78
N SER A 242 7.45 -14.66 -10.50
CA SER A 242 7.54 -14.64 -11.98
C SER A 242 6.19 -14.31 -12.63
N ARG A 243 5.08 -14.80 -12.08
CA ARG A 243 3.73 -14.46 -12.57
C ARG A 243 3.41 -12.98 -12.35
N MET A 244 3.73 -12.44 -11.19
CA MET A 244 3.62 -11.00 -10.91
C MET A 244 4.40 -10.17 -11.94
N ASP A 245 5.63 -10.58 -12.24
CA ASP A 245 6.47 -9.87 -13.21
C ASP A 245 5.90 -9.94 -14.64
N GLN A 246 5.31 -11.07 -15.02
CA GLN A 246 4.62 -11.22 -16.30
C GLN A 246 3.40 -10.29 -16.39
N GLU A 247 2.57 -10.24 -15.36
CA GLU A 247 1.45 -9.31 -15.25
C GLU A 247 1.90 -7.84 -15.32
N LEU A 248 3.00 -7.49 -14.65
CA LEU A 248 3.61 -6.17 -14.77
C LEU A 248 4.04 -5.88 -16.22
N GLY A 249 4.62 -6.86 -16.91
CA GLY A 249 4.99 -6.77 -18.31
C GLY A 249 3.82 -6.45 -19.22
N ASP A 250 2.71 -7.14 -19.05
CA ASP A 250 1.47 -6.96 -19.85
C ASP A 250 0.88 -5.55 -19.65
N VAL A 251 0.85 -5.08 -18.40
CA VAL A 251 0.40 -3.71 -18.08
C VAL A 251 1.33 -2.66 -18.68
N LEU A 252 2.66 -2.79 -18.49
CA LEU A 252 3.64 -1.83 -19.02
C LEU A 252 3.61 -1.73 -20.54
N ASN A 253 3.53 -2.86 -21.24
CA ASN A 253 3.44 -2.89 -22.69
C ASN A 253 2.15 -2.20 -23.19
N THR A 254 1.04 -2.41 -22.50
CA THR A 254 -0.23 -1.76 -22.84
C THR A 254 -0.20 -0.26 -22.57
N VAL A 255 0.36 0.15 -21.43
CA VAL A 255 0.57 1.56 -21.06
C VAL A 255 1.43 2.28 -22.10
N ASP A 256 2.55 1.67 -22.49
CA ASP A 256 3.46 2.24 -23.48
C ASP A 256 2.81 2.41 -24.87
N ALA A 257 1.91 1.48 -25.23
CA ALA A 257 1.18 1.51 -26.49
C ALA A 257 0.00 2.50 -26.49
N THR A 258 -0.64 2.78 -25.33
CA THR A 258 -1.92 3.49 -25.29
C THR A 258 -1.87 4.88 -24.65
N LEU A 259 -0.98 5.11 -23.66
CA LEU A 259 -1.00 6.34 -22.86
C LEU A 259 0.10 7.37 -23.25
N GLY A 260 1.09 6.94 -24.03
CA GLY A 260 2.17 7.79 -24.49
C GLY A 260 3.19 8.16 -23.40
N ARG A 261 4.16 9.02 -23.79
CA ARG A 261 5.36 9.30 -22.98
C ARG A 261 5.11 10.09 -21.71
N ASN A 262 4.07 10.94 -21.67
CA ASN A 262 3.74 11.72 -20.47
C ASN A 262 2.94 10.89 -19.49
N THR A 263 3.51 9.75 -19.08
CA THR A 263 2.91 8.80 -18.14
C THR A 263 3.87 8.55 -16.99
N PHE A 264 3.41 8.88 -15.78
CA PHE A 264 4.06 8.52 -14.52
C PHE A 264 3.66 7.09 -14.17
N VAL A 265 4.65 6.23 -13.97
CA VAL A 265 4.45 4.83 -13.56
C VAL A 265 5.13 4.62 -12.22
N LEU A 266 4.41 4.09 -11.24
CA LEU A 266 4.92 3.66 -9.95
C LEU A 266 4.64 2.17 -9.77
N PHE A 267 5.67 1.41 -9.45
CA PHE A 267 5.61 0.02 -8.99
C PHE A 267 5.98 -0.05 -7.52
N SER A 268 5.24 -0.83 -6.72
CA SER A 268 5.63 -1.19 -5.35
C SER A 268 4.91 -2.45 -4.89
N SER A 269 5.24 -2.95 -3.67
CA SER A 269 4.54 -4.04 -2.99
C SER A 269 3.87 -3.53 -1.72
N ASP A 270 2.73 -4.10 -1.37
CA ASP A 270 1.99 -3.68 -0.18
C ASP A 270 2.68 -4.01 1.15
N HIS A 271 3.51 -5.02 1.19
CA HIS A 271 4.45 -5.36 2.28
C HIS A 271 5.40 -6.48 1.84
N GLY A 272 6.18 -7.00 2.76
CA GLY A 272 7.10 -8.11 2.50
C GLY A 272 6.40 -9.46 2.35
N ALA A 273 7.16 -10.47 1.95
CA ALA A 273 6.67 -11.82 1.67
C ALA A 273 5.98 -12.48 2.88
N GLN A 274 4.98 -13.32 2.61
CA GLN A 274 4.41 -14.22 3.61
C GLN A 274 5.42 -15.34 3.96
N TRP A 275 6.45 -14.92 4.65
CA TRP A 275 7.59 -15.75 5.08
C TRP A 275 7.88 -15.46 6.54
N PRO A 276 8.46 -16.39 7.33
CA PRO A 276 8.80 -16.11 8.72
C PRO A 276 9.65 -14.83 8.84
N PHE A 277 9.28 -13.97 9.78
CA PHE A 277 9.84 -12.62 9.97
C PHE A 277 9.56 -11.61 8.86
N GLY A 278 8.78 -11.97 7.82
CA GLY A 278 8.30 -11.09 6.76
C GLY A 278 6.95 -10.44 7.08
N LYS A 279 5.89 -10.71 6.29
CA LYS A 279 4.50 -10.26 6.53
C LYS A 279 4.12 -10.37 8.01
N TRP A 280 3.33 -9.42 8.49
CA TRP A 280 2.92 -9.23 9.90
C TRP A 280 4.07 -8.84 10.87
N ASN A 281 5.29 -8.60 10.39
CA ASN A 281 6.43 -8.24 11.22
C ASN A 281 6.97 -6.85 10.92
N LEU A 282 7.52 -6.18 11.94
CA LEU A 282 8.11 -4.85 11.78
C LEU A 282 9.60 -4.85 11.44
N TYR A 283 10.17 -6.01 11.12
CA TYR A 283 11.50 -6.12 10.51
C TYR A 283 11.52 -5.54 9.09
N ASP A 284 12.70 -5.22 8.55
CA ASP A 284 12.81 -4.73 7.17
C ASP A 284 12.24 -5.76 6.16
N THR A 285 12.36 -7.05 6.44
CA THR A 285 11.76 -8.11 5.63
C THR A 285 10.22 -8.05 5.53
N GLY A 286 9.56 -7.40 6.49
CA GLY A 286 8.11 -7.18 6.45
C GLY A 286 7.72 -5.78 6.00
N THR A 287 8.53 -4.77 6.31
CA THR A 287 8.14 -3.36 6.11
C THR A 287 8.84 -2.67 4.95
N ARG A 288 10.02 -3.12 4.52
CA ARG A 288 10.75 -2.59 3.37
C ARG A 288 10.28 -3.27 2.09
N VAL A 289 9.96 -2.46 1.08
CA VAL A 289 9.36 -2.95 -0.17
C VAL A 289 10.11 -2.41 -1.38
N PRO A 290 10.11 -3.13 -2.52
CA PRO A 290 10.62 -2.59 -3.77
C PRO A 290 9.74 -1.40 -4.19
N MET A 291 10.35 -0.33 -4.68
CA MET A 291 9.64 0.80 -5.27
C MET A 291 10.44 1.37 -6.44
N VAL A 292 9.79 1.44 -7.59
CA VAL A 292 10.39 1.98 -8.81
C VAL A 292 9.43 3.01 -9.42
N VAL A 293 9.97 4.16 -9.84
CA VAL A 293 9.22 5.21 -10.52
C VAL A 293 9.82 5.46 -11.89
N ARG A 294 8.99 5.41 -12.95
CA ARG A 294 9.34 5.80 -14.31
C ARG A 294 8.49 6.99 -14.75
N TRP A 295 9.11 8.02 -15.27
CA TRP A 295 8.43 9.13 -15.96
C TRP A 295 9.37 9.67 -17.03
N GLN A 296 9.12 9.31 -18.29
CA GLN A 296 10.03 9.60 -19.39
C GLN A 296 10.28 11.11 -19.55
N GLY A 297 11.56 11.49 -19.59
CA GLY A 297 11.98 12.89 -19.71
C GLY A 297 11.83 13.75 -18.46
N LYS A 298 11.34 13.17 -17.33
CA LYS A 298 11.22 13.85 -16.04
C LYS A 298 12.04 13.17 -14.95
N VAL A 299 12.16 11.85 -14.98
CA VAL A 299 12.97 11.04 -14.08
C VAL A 299 14.17 10.49 -14.84
N ALA A 300 15.35 10.56 -14.24
CA ALA A 300 16.56 10.02 -14.84
C ALA A 300 16.51 8.49 -14.86
N ALA A 301 16.70 7.91 -16.04
CA ALA A 301 16.65 6.46 -16.24
C ALA A 301 17.84 5.76 -15.59
N GLY A 302 17.63 4.55 -15.05
CA GLY A 302 18.66 3.70 -14.48
C GLY A 302 19.30 4.25 -13.20
N THR A 303 18.62 5.16 -12.51
CA THR A 303 19.14 5.78 -11.28
C THR A 303 18.58 5.12 -10.02
N ARG A 304 19.26 5.32 -8.89
CA ARG A 304 18.86 4.85 -7.56
C ARG A 304 18.90 5.97 -6.54
N THR A 305 18.12 5.85 -5.49
CA THR A 305 18.13 6.79 -4.36
C THR A 305 18.01 6.09 -3.02
N ASN A 306 18.79 6.56 -2.05
CA ASN A 306 18.70 6.13 -0.65
C ASN A 306 17.75 7.02 0.17
N ALA A 307 16.95 7.88 -0.49
CA ALA A 307 15.94 8.67 0.19
C ALA A 307 14.90 7.77 0.84
N MET A 308 14.73 7.89 2.15
CA MET A 308 13.69 7.15 2.88
C MET A 308 12.31 7.71 2.56
N VAL A 309 11.40 6.84 2.12
CA VAL A 309 9.99 7.16 1.83
C VAL A 309 9.05 6.14 2.48
N SER A 310 7.84 6.56 2.77
CA SER A 310 6.78 5.71 3.31
C SER A 310 5.60 5.65 2.35
N TRP A 311 4.83 4.59 2.38
CA TRP A 311 3.64 4.42 1.54
C TRP A 311 2.58 5.51 1.77
N VAL A 312 2.50 6.11 2.95
CA VAL A 312 1.66 7.29 3.20
C VAL A 312 2.06 8.50 2.33
N ASP A 313 3.30 8.51 1.80
CA ASP A 313 3.83 9.58 0.94
C ASP A 313 3.32 9.50 -0.50
N ILE A 314 2.76 8.35 -0.90
CA ILE A 314 2.30 8.13 -2.28
C ILE A 314 1.14 9.07 -2.61
N LEU A 315 0.13 9.18 -1.73
CA LEU A 315 -1.00 10.09 -1.97
C LEU A 315 -0.56 11.54 -2.23
N PRO A 316 0.18 12.22 -1.33
CA PRO A 316 0.59 13.59 -1.57
C PRO A 316 1.53 13.72 -2.78
N THR A 317 2.32 12.68 -3.10
CA THR A 317 3.18 12.68 -4.29
C THR A 317 2.37 12.61 -5.57
N LEU A 318 1.35 11.74 -5.65
CA LEU A 318 0.49 11.65 -6.83
C LEU A 318 -0.31 12.93 -7.05
N VAL A 319 -0.75 13.60 -5.99
CA VAL A 319 -1.39 14.92 -6.08
C VAL A 319 -0.41 15.96 -6.63
N ASP A 320 0.84 15.98 -6.17
CA ASP A 320 1.90 16.89 -6.63
C ASP A 320 2.26 16.62 -8.11
N VAL A 321 2.46 15.36 -8.49
CA VAL A 321 2.68 14.90 -9.88
C VAL A 321 1.53 15.31 -10.80
N ALA A 322 0.29 15.25 -10.31
CA ALA A 322 -0.91 15.69 -11.02
C ALA A 322 -1.02 17.22 -11.16
N GLY A 323 -0.06 18.00 -10.62
CA GLY A 323 -0.06 19.47 -10.63
C GLY A 323 -0.99 20.11 -9.59
N GLY A 324 -1.42 19.33 -8.58
CA GLY A 324 -2.17 19.81 -7.41
C GLY A 324 -1.25 20.24 -6.26
N LYS A 325 -1.85 20.80 -5.22
CA LYS A 325 -1.15 21.02 -3.95
C LYS A 325 -1.38 19.83 -3.03
N PRO A 326 -0.31 19.18 -2.51
CA PRO A 326 -0.47 18.14 -1.50
C PRO A 326 -1.34 18.63 -0.34
N PRO A 327 -2.35 17.87 0.09
CA PRO A 327 -3.26 18.31 1.14
C PRO A 327 -2.55 18.42 2.49
N HIS A 328 -2.99 19.37 3.32
CA HIS A 328 -2.53 19.49 4.69
C HIS A 328 -3.15 18.42 5.59
N GLY A 329 -2.51 18.16 6.73
CA GLY A 329 -3.04 17.24 7.74
C GLY A 329 -2.80 15.76 7.46
N LEU A 330 -2.13 15.40 6.36
CA LEU A 330 -1.67 14.02 6.12
C LEU A 330 -0.44 13.68 6.97
N ASP A 331 -0.21 12.38 7.16
CA ASP A 331 1.06 11.87 7.68
C ASP A 331 2.11 11.76 6.57
N GLY A 332 1.62 11.63 5.33
CA GLY A 332 2.42 11.60 4.12
C GLY A 332 3.02 12.96 3.77
N GLN A 333 4.19 12.92 3.14
CA GLN A 333 4.85 14.07 2.49
C GLN A 333 5.24 13.72 1.06
N SER A 334 5.09 14.66 0.11
CA SER A 334 5.45 14.41 -1.29
C SER A 334 6.96 14.14 -1.44
N PHE A 335 7.29 13.07 -2.14
CA PHE A 335 8.65 12.76 -2.56
C PHE A 335 8.94 13.20 -4.02
N ALA A 336 8.09 14.03 -4.63
CA ALA A 336 8.29 14.52 -5.98
C ALA A 336 9.65 15.23 -6.18
N ARG A 337 10.26 15.73 -5.10
CA ARG A 337 11.62 16.28 -5.12
C ARG A 337 12.68 15.23 -5.47
N ALA A 338 12.50 13.98 -5.04
CA ALA A 338 13.41 12.88 -5.36
C ALA A 338 13.41 12.56 -6.86
N LEU A 339 12.32 12.85 -7.56
CA LEU A 339 12.12 12.52 -8.97
C LEU A 339 12.90 13.43 -9.92
N LYS A 340 13.40 14.57 -9.45
CA LYS A 340 14.16 15.50 -10.27
C LYS A 340 15.55 14.93 -10.58
N PRO A 341 16.02 14.98 -11.83
CA PRO A 341 17.38 14.56 -12.17
C PRO A 341 18.42 15.25 -11.27
N GLY A 342 19.36 14.50 -10.73
CA GLY A 342 20.40 15.01 -9.84
C GLY A 342 19.91 15.44 -8.44
N SER A 343 18.72 15.01 -8.02
CA SER A 343 18.18 15.34 -6.70
C SER A 343 19.08 14.84 -5.57
N THR A 344 19.34 15.72 -4.61
CA THR A 344 20.03 15.41 -3.33
C THR A 344 19.06 15.28 -2.15
N TRP A 345 17.76 15.22 -2.43
CA TRP A 345 16.76 15.08 -1.38
C TRP A 345 16.90 13.71 -0.66
N ARG A 346 17.04 13.74 0.67
CA ARG A 346 17.35 12.56 1.48
C ARG A 346 16.11 11.81 2.01
N GLY A 347 14.91 12.35 1.78
CA GLY A 347 13.67 11.74 2.27
C GLY A 347 13.39 12.05 3.74
N ARG A 348 12.76 11.10 4.38
CA ARG A 348 12.43 11.14 5.81
C ARG A 348 13.63 10.81 6.67
N GLU A 349 13.75 11.46 7.82
CA GLU A 349 14.74 11.08 8.84
C GLU A 349 14.29 9.87 9.68
N THR A 350 12.96 9.66 9.75
CA THR A 350 12.35 8.57 10.51
C THR A 350 11.16 7.98 9.76
N ILE A 351 11.06 6.66 9.81
CA ILE A 351 9.90 5.88 9.37
C ILE A 351 9.27 5.25 10.61
N TYR A 352 7.94 5.22 10.63
CA TYR A 352 7.16 4.53 11.65
C TYR A 352 6.33 3.44 10.98
N ALA A 353 6.17 2.30 11.65
CA ALA A 353 5.27 1.25 11.22
C ALA A 353 4.55 0.64 12.42
N THR A 354 3.34 0.13 12.16
CA THR A 354 2.46 -0.45 13.16
C THR A 354 1.94 -1.80 12.69
N HIS A 355 1.70 -2.69 13.63
CA HIS A 355 0.96 -3.90 13.42
C HIS A 355 0.10 -4.19 14.64
N ASN A 356 -1.13 -4.69 14.45
CA ASN A 356 -2.02 -5.08 15.55
C ASN A 356 -2.39 -6.55 15.44
N ASN A 357 -3.17 -6.92 14.42
CA ASN A 357 -3.65 -8.29 14.27
C ASN A 357 -4.10 -8.61 12.83
N ASP A 358 -4.26 -9.91 12.59
CA ASP A 358 -4.96 -10.49 11.44
C ASP A 358 -5.95 -11.52 11.97
N GLY A 359 -7.17 -11.08 12.25
CA GLY A 359 -8.15 -11.86 12.98
C GLY A 359 -7.60 -12.38 14.31
N ASN A 360 -8.00 -13.57 14.71
CA ASN A 360 -7.46 -14.26 15.90
C ASN A 360 -6.20 -15.10 15.59
N VAL A 361 -5.83 -15.25 14.32
CA VAL A 361 -4.64 -16.04 13.93
C VAL A 361 -3.36 -15.34 14.32
N ASN A 362 -3.38 -14.00 14.23
CA ASN A 362 -2.24 -13.17 14.63
C ASN A 362 -2.75 -11.98 15.44
N VAL A 363 -2.64 -12.04 16.75
CA VAL A 363 -2.92 -10.91 17.66
C VAL A 363 -1.64 -10.58 18.39
N TYR A 364 -0.84 -9.67 17.81
CA TYR A 364 0.46 -9.30 18.37
C TYR A 364 0.80 -7.82 18.08
N PRO A 365 0.29 -6.89 18.89
CA PRO A 365 0.49 -5.45 18.65
C PRO A 365 1.94 -5.03 18.80
N MET A 366 2.48 -4.40 17.75
CA MET A 366 3.86 -3.91 17.68
C MET A 366 3.91 -2.50 17.10
N ARG A 367 4.92 -1.73 17.51
CA ARG A 367 5.22 -0.40 16.98
C ARG A 367 6.70 -0.26 16.72
N SER A 368 7.08 0.37 15.62
CA SER A 368 8.49 0.63 15.34
C SER A 368 8.78 2.06 14.95
N VAL A 369 10.02 2.47 15.20
CA VAL A 369 10.65 3.66 14.64
C VAL A 369 11.99 3.25 14.02
N ARG A 370 12.20 3.69 12.78
CA ARG A 370 13.39 3.42 11.98
C ARG A 370 14.05 4.74 11.56
N THR A 371 15.36 4.81 11.69
CA THR A 371 16.24 5.82 11.08
C THR A 371 17.11 5.16 10.01
N PRO A 372 17.95 5.85 9.24
CA PRO A 372 18.87 5.20 8.32
C PRO A 372 19.72 4.09 8.96
N LYS A 373 20.15 4.30 10.20
CA LYS A 373 21.06 3.38 10.93
C LYS A 373 20.34 2.48 11.93
N TRP A 374 19.34 2.98 12.64
CA TRP A 374 18.77 2.31 13.82
C TRP A 374 17.31 1.92 13.60
N LYS A 375 16.92 0.77 14.09
CA LYS A 375 15.52 0.38 14.25
C LYS A 375 15.25 0.00 15.71
N TYR A 376 14.15 0.53 16.24
CA TYR A 376 13.58 0.15 17.52
C TYR A 376 12.17 -0.38 17.33
N ILE A 377 11.90 -1.56 17.90
CA ILE A 377 10.58 -2.19 17.92
C ILE A 377 10.13 -2.29 19.39
N SER A 378 8.89 -1.88 19.65
CA SER A 378 8.19 -2.10 20.91
C SER A 378 7.10 -3.14 20.70
N ASN A 379 7.25 -4.30 21.32
CA ASN A 379 6.25 -5.34 21.43
C ASN A 379 5.35 -4.98 22.61
N LEU A 380 4.11 -4.56 22.34
CA LEU A 380 3.26 -3.96 23.38
C LEU A 380 2.75 -4.99 24.40
N HIS A 381 2.67 -6.24 23.99
CA HIS A 381 2.23 -7.38 24.79
C HIS A 381 3.21 -8.56 24.61
N PRO A 382 4.43 -8.47 25.21
CA PRO A 382 5.43 -9.52 25.07
C PRO A 382 5.03 -10.85 25.77
N GLU A 383 4.00 -10.83 26.61
CA GLU A 383 3.36 -12.00 27.21
C GLU A 383 2.54 -12.82 26.22
N TYR A 384 2.20 -12.27 25.04
CA TYR A 384 1.49 -13.02 24.01
C TYR A 384 2.48 -13.91 23.24
N VAL A 385 1.96 -15.00 22.69
CA VAL A 385 2.68 -15.81 21.71
C VAL A 385 2.44 -15.23 20.32
N TYR A 386 3.51 -14.99 19.59
CA TYR A 386 3.40 -14.58 18.20
C TYR A 386 3.05 -15.78 17.33
N THR A 387 1.93 -15.69 16.63
CA THR A 387 1.44 -16.72 15.68
C THR A 387 1.02 -16.04 14.38
N THR A 388 1.03 -16.78 13.28
CA THR A 388 0.50 -16.32 11.98
C THR A 388 -0.09 -17.49 11.20
N HIS A 389 -0.62 -17.23 10.02
CA HIS A 389 -1.06 -18.28 9.09
C HIS A 389 0.06 -19.28 8.74
N ILE A 390 1.32 -18.89 8.86
CA ILE A 390 2.48 -19.75 8.55
C ILE A 390 2.59 -20.92 9.52
N ASP A 391 2.42 -20.68 10.82
CA ASP A 391 2.60 -21.70 11.86
C ASP A 391 1.29 -22.37 12.29
N GLN A 392 0.17 -21.67 12.11
CA GLN A 392 -1.14 -22.20 12.49
C GLN A 392 -1.71 -23.19 11.46
N TYR A 393 -1.19 -23.19 10.24
CA TYR A 393 -1.57 -24.10 9.17
C TYR A 393 -3.10 -24.35 9.10
N VAL A 394 -3.81 -23.35 8.61
CA VAL A 394 -5.26 -23.49 8.37
C VAL A 394 -5.47 -24.44 7.19
N ARG A 395 -6.00 -25.63 7.46
CA ARG A 395 -6.31 -26.64 6.44
C ARG A 395 -7.16 -26.01 5.34
N ASN A 396 -6.72 -26.18 4.08
CA ASN A 396 -7.43 -25.95 2.83
C ASN A 396 -7.40 -24.55 2.22
N ILE A 397 -6.82 -23.51 2.83
CA ILE A 397 -6.79 -22.19 2.23
C ILE A 397 -5.40 -21.87 1.68
N ASP A 398 -4.35 -22.38 2.33
CA ASP A 398 -3.00 -21.91 2.07
C ASP A 398 -1.96 -22.98 2.41
N ASP A 399 -1.24 -23.42 1.37
CA ASP A 399 -0.14 -24.36 1.53
C ASP A 399 1.15 -23.70 2.04
N SER A 400 1.20 -22.38 2.21
CA SER A 400 2.42 -21.63 2.48
C SER A 400 3.13 -22.02 3.78
N GLY A 401 2.38 -22.45 4.78
CA GLY A 401 2.90 -22.89 6.08
C GLY A 401 3.42 -24.32 6.12
N ARG A 402 3.31 -25.13 5.05
CA ARG A 402 3.63 -26.58 5.04
C ARG A 402 5.06 -26.92 5.50
N TYR A 403 6.00 -26.02 5.35
CA TYR A 403 7.37 -26.22 5.78
C TYR A 403 7.57 -26.01 7.30
N PHE A 404 6.73 -25.20 7.96
CA PHE A 404 6.95 -24.76 9.33
C PHE A 404 6.92 -25.92 10.35
N PRO A 405 6.09 -26.96 10.22
CA PRO A 405 6.19 -28.16 11.05
C PRO A 405 7.55 -28.85 10.99
N SER A 406 8.26 -28.80 9.85
CA SER A 406 9.63 -29.36 9.76
C SER A 406 10.64 -28.53 10.57
N TRP A 407 10.43 -27.22 10.70
CA TRP A 407 11.24 -26.35 11.55
C TRP A 407 11.07 -26.69 13.02
N ARG A 408 9.81 -26.85 13.47
CA ARG A 408 9.49 -27.20 14.87
C ARG A 408 10.08 -28.54 15.30
N ARG A 409 10.17 -29.51 14.38
CA ARG A 409 10.74 -30.83 14.65
C ARG A 409 12.27 -30.90 14.55
N SER A 410 12.92 -29.83 14.12
CA SER A 410 14.38 -29.82 14.05
C SER A 410 15.02 -30.00 15.43
N THR A 411 16.02 -30.83 15.55
CA THR A 411 16.83 -31.00 16.76
C THR A 411 18.10 -30.15 16.74
N ASP A 412 18.34 -29.42 15.65
CA ASP A 412 19.46 -28.48 15.55
C ASP A 412 19.25 -27.29 16.49
N PRO A 413 20.18 -27.00 17.40
CA PRO A 413 20.05 -25.88 18.35
C PRO A 413 19.87 -24.52 17.68
N ALA A 414 20.53 -24.26 16.54
CA ALA A 414 20.39 -23.00 15.81
C ALA A 414 18.99 -22.89 15.20
N ALA A 415 18.45 -23.97 14.64
CA ALA A 415 17.08 -24.02 14.14
C ALA A 415 16.06 -23.80 15.28
N GLN A 416 16.26 -24.43 16.44
CA GLN A 416 15.39 -24.21 17.60
C GLN A 416 15.45 -22.76 18.12
N GLN A 417 16.60 -22.12 18.05
CA GLN A 417 16.71 -20.69 18.39
C GLN A 417 15.88 -19.82 17.45
N ILE A 418 15.88 -20.10 16.14
CA ILE A 418 15.05 -19.40 15.14
C ILE A 418 13.57 -19.60 15.46
N VAL A 419 13.13 -20.84 15.70
CA VAL A 419 11.72 -21.15 16.06
C VAL A 419 11.31 -20.45 17.34
N ASN A 420 12.14 -20.47 18.39
CA ASN A 420 11.86 -19.80 19.64
C ASN A 420 11.75 -18.28 19.45
N SER A 421 12.62 -17.67 18.66
CA SER A 421 12.56 -16.22 18.34
C SER A 421 11.36 -15.82 17.50
N TYR A 422 10.78 -16.74 16.74
CA TYR A 422 9.54 -16.52 16.02
C TYR A 422 8.37 -16.38 17.00
N TYR A 423 8.22 -17.30 17.96
CA TYR A 423 7.09 -17.33 18.89
C TYR A 423 7.21 -16.35 20.05
N ARG A 424 8.44 -16.18 20.59
CA ARG A 424 8.70 -15.43 21.82
C ARG A 424 9.58 -14.24 21.53
N ARG A 425 9.04 -13.06 21.77
CA ARG A 425 9.74 -11.81 21.50
C ARG A 425 9.89 -11.00 22.77
N PRO A 426 11.05 -10.34 22.96
CA PRO A 426 11.25 -9.44 24.09
C PRO A 426 10.34 -8.21 23.96
N ALA A 427 10.09 -7.52 25.07
CA ALA A 427 9.32 -6.27 25.07
C ALA A 427 9.90 -5.20 24.14
N GLU A 428 11.24 -5.20 23.97
CA GLU A 428 11.95 -4.21 23.18
C GLU A 428 13.02 -4.85 22.32
N GLU A 429 13.16 -4.34 21.11
CA GLU A 429 14.19 -4.76 20.17
C GLU A 429 14.88 -3.51 19.61
N LEU A 430 16.22 -3.57 19.52
CA LEU A 430 17.06 -2.50 18.94
C LEU A 430 18.07 -3.13 17.98
N TYR A 431 18.14 -2.59 16.75
CA TYR A 431 19.05 -3.10 15.72
C TYR A 431 19.87 -1.98 15.11
N ASP A 432 21.16 -2.26 14.87
CA ASP A 432 22.06 -1.44 14.06
C ASP A 432 22.00 -1.96 12.62
N LEU A 433 21.23 -1.30 11.77
CA LEU A 433 20.94 -1.74 10.39
C LEU A 433 22.13 -1.62 9.44
N GLU A 434 23.18 -0.88 9.82
CA GLU A 434 24.45 -0.82 9.06
C GLU A 434 25.32 -2.03 9.34
N ALA A 435 25.39 -2.46 10.61
CA ALA A 435 26.19 -3.60 11.04
C ALA A 435 25.43 -4.92 10.95
N ASP A 436 24.11 -4.90 11.09
CA ASP A 436 23.21 -6.07 11.11
C ASP A 436 21.94 -5.81 10.29
N PRO A 437 22.05 -5.75 8.96
CA PRO A 437 20.89 -5.50 8.09
C PRO A 437 19.83 -6.61 8.15
N ALA A 438 20.18 -7.79 8.65
CA ALA A 438 19.27 -8.93 8.83
C ALA A 438 18.55 -8.92 10.20
N GLU A 439 18.83 -7.93 11.07
CA GLU A 439 18.16 -7.75 12.36
C GLU A 439 18.22 -9.03 13.24
N ARG A 440 19.42 -9.62 13.34
CA ARG A 440 19.66 -10.87 14.10
C ARG A 440 20.04 -10.64 15.55
N ASN A 441 20.70 -9.51 15.84
CA ASN A 441 21.29 -9.22 17.12
C ASN A 441 20.54 -8.09 17.82
N ASN A 442 19.64 -8.44 18.74
CA ASN A 442 18.94 -7.45 19.54
C ASN A 442 19.86 -6.78 20.57
N LEU A 443 20.10 -5.49 20.40
CA LEU A 443 20.98 -4.67 21.25
C LEU A 443 20.25 -3.98 22.40
N ALA A 444 18.95 -4.21 22.60
CA ALA A 444 18.15 -3.48 23.59
C ALA A 444 18.60 -3.71 25.04
N ALA A 445 19.20 -4.86 25.35
CA ALA A 445 19.73 -5.19 26.67
C ALA A 445 21.21 -4.74 26.89
N ASP A 446 21.89 -4.31 25.82
CA ASP A 446 23.30 -3.91 25.89
C ASP A 446 23.42 -2.45 26.37
N SER A 447 24.06 -2.26 27.54
CA SER A 447 24.21 -0.95 28.16
C SER A 447 24.96 0.08 27.30
N ARG A 448 25.80 -0.36 26.38
CA ARG A 448 26.52 0.50 25.41
C ARG A 448 25.56 1.30 24.52
N TYR A 449 24.37 0.78 24.23
CA TYR A 449 23.36 1.39 23.36
C TYR A 449 22.21 2.06 24.12
N LYS A 450 22.30 2.19 25.46
CA LYS A 450 21.26 2.78 26.33
C LYS A 450 20.78 4.15 25.85
N THR A 451 21.71 5.03 25.45
CA THR A 451 21.37 6.39 24.96
C THR A 451 20.55 6.35 23.66
N VAL A 452 20.94 5.50 22.70
CA VAL A 452 20.22 5.30 21.43
C VAL A 452 18.83 4.74 21.69
N LEU A 453 18.75 3.68 22.51
CA LEU A 453 17.47 3.06 22.90
C LEU A 453 16.51 4.07 23.52
N GLN A 454 16.98 4.87 24.48
CA GLN A 454 16.16 5.90 25.14
C GLN A 454 15.69 6.99 24.17
N SER A 455 16.54 7.38 23.21
CA SER A 455 16.18 8.36 22.19
C SER A 455 15.08 7.86 21.28
N LEU A 456 15.20 6.63 20.76
CA LEU A 456 14.22 6.03 19.87
C LEU A 456 12.91 5.70 20.59
N ARG A 457 12.97 5.22 21.84
CA ARG A 457 11.80 5.02 22.70
C ARG A 457 11.01 6.32 22.88
N ARG A 458 11.71 7.44 23.14
CA ARG A 458 11.08 8.76 23.25
C ARG A 458 10.45 9.21 21.93
N LYS A 459 11.16 9.06 20.79
CA LYS A 459 10.64 9.39 19.47
C LYS A 459 9.35 8.61 19.17
N LEU A 460 9.35 7.31 19.41
CA LEU A 460 8.19 6.46 19.21
C LEU A 460 7.02 6.85 20.12
N LYS A 461 7.28 7.12 21.41
CA LYS A 461 6.24 7.55 22.36
C LYS A 461 5.58 8.87 21.92
N VAL A 462 6.37 9.87 21.54
CA VAL A 462 5.86 11.17 21.06
C VAL A 462 5.02 10.99 19.80
N TRP A 463 5.50 10.17 18.86
CA TRP A 463 4.78 9.88 17.63
C TRP A 463 3.44 9.16 17.91
N ARG A 464 3.43 8.12 18.75
CA ARG A 464 2.20 7.41 19.16
C ARG A 464 1.17 8.34 19.76
N THR A 465 1.58 9.22 20.67
CA THR A 465 0.68 10.24 21.27
C THR A 465 0.09 11.14 20.19
N LYS A 466 0.89 11.63 19.24
CA LYS A 466 0.44 12.48 18.13
C LYS A 466 -0.54 11.75 17.20
N GLN A 467 -0.36 10.44 17.03
CA GLN A 467 -1.24 9.60 16.19
C GLN A 467 -2.57 9.24 16.88
N GLY A 468 -2.71 9.45 18.19
CA GLY A 468 -3.82 8.92 18.96
C GLY A 468 -3.79 7.38 19.05
N ASP A 469 -2.60 6.78 18.96
CA ASP A 469 -2.39 5.32 18.98
C ASP A 469 -2.59 4.77 20.41
N THR A 470 -3.85 4.64 20.81
CA THR A 470 -4.28 4.21 22.16
C THR A 470 -5.35 3.12 22.11
N ARG A 471 -5.69 2.63 20.93
CA ARG A 471 -6.78 1.65 20.77
C ARG A 471 -6.45 0.35 21.50
N PRO A 472 -7.47 -0.29 22.12
CA PRO A 472 -7.28 -1.57 22.79
C PRO A 472 -6.93 -2.66 21.78
N VAL A 473 -6.34 -3.76 22.29
CA VAL A 473 -6.08 -4.96 21.50
C VAL A 473 -7.41 -5.54 21.04
N GLU A 474 -7.50 -5.84 19.76
CA GLU A 474 -8.66 -6.50 19.14
C GLU A 474 -8.31 -7.96 18.83
N GLY A 475 -9.27 -8.86 19.06
CA GLY A 475 -9.10 -10.30 18.86
C GLY A 475 -8.70 -11.03 20.15
N THR A 476 -8.56 -12.34 20.03
CA THR A 476 -8.17 -13.22 21.14
C THR A 476 -6.70 -13.60 21.00
N PRO A 477 -5.82 -13.10 21.88
CA PRO A 477 -4.40 -13.41 21.81
C PRO A 477 -4.11 -14.85 22.27
N HIS A 478 -3.02 -15.43 21.78
CA HIS A 478 -2.45 -16.66 22.29
C HIS A 478 -1.52 -16.36 23.46
N PHE A 479 -1.61 -17.13 24.54
CA PHE A 479 -0.77 -16.98 25.72
C PHE A 479 0.30 -18.09 25.80
N GLN A 480 1.35 -17.88 26.59
CA GLN A 480 2.52 -18.76 26.66
C GLN A 480 2.31 -20.03 27.52
N GLU A 481 1.12 -20.48 27.73
CA GLU A 481 0.82 -21.68 28.54
C GLU A 481 0.86 -22.93 27.66
N GLY A 482 1.93 -23.74 27.83
CA GLY A 482 2.08 -25.06 27.22
C GLY A 482 2.89 -25.12 25.92
N PRO A 483 3.17 -26.31 25.40
CA PRO A 483 3.77 -26.47 24.09
C PRO A 483 2.78 -25.98 23.04
N ILE A 484 3.30 -25.20 22.08
CA ILE A 484 2.52 -24.73 20.93
C ILE A 484 2.38 -25.90 19.96
N ASP A 485 1.53 -26.83 20.30
CA ASP A 485 1.20 -27.98 19.46
C ASP A 485 0.15 -27.57 18.44
N GLY A 486 0.45 -26.72 17.51
CA GLY A 486 -0.28 -26.36 16.29
C GLY A 486 -1.55 -27.13 15.91
N LYS A 487 -2.41 -27.44 16.85
CA LYS A 487 -3.76 -27.89 16.65
C LYS A 487 -4.67 -26.71 16.95
N VAL A 488 -5.00 -25.97 15.93
CA VAL A 488 -6.22 -25.20 15.92
C VAL A 488 -7.26 -26.15 15.33
N ASP A 489 -8.18 -26.63 16.16
CA ASP A 489 -9.36 -27.38 15.75
C ASP A 489 -10.25 -26.56 14.83
#